data_a1113e89c7056b714b6aa3342535850a
#
_entry.id   a1113e89c7056b714b6aa3342535850a
#
_cell.length_a   1.000
_cell.length_b   1.000
_cell.length_c   1.000
_cell.angle_alpha   90.00
_cell.angle_beta   90.00
_cell.angle_gamma   90.00
#
_symmetry.space_group_name_H-M   'P 1'
#
loop_
_entity.id
_entity.type
_entity.pdbx_description
1 polymer ?
#
loop_
_entity_poly.entity_id
_entity_poly.type
_entity_poly.pdbx_seq_one_letter_code
_entity_poly.pdbx_strand_id
1 'polypeptide(L)'
;MKIMPVTEPLLADWLQLRILLWPDHEDAHLPEMRRLLEQPYTLQLLSYNDQQQAIAMLEASIRYEYVNGTQTSPVAFLEGIYVLPEYRRSGVATTLVQQVEDWAKQFSCTEFASDAAIDNTISHAMHRALGFQETERVVYFKKKIS
;
A
#
# COMPACT_ATOMS: atom_id res chain seq x y z
N MET A 1 19.25 -1.72 5.23
CA MET A 1 17.79 -1.89 5.17
C MET A 1 17.47 -3.20 4.45
N LYS A 2 16.53 -3.95 4.99
CA LYS A 2 16.10 -5.21 4.41
C LYS A 2 14.58 -5.21 4.21
N ILE A 3 14.14 -5.53 3.00
CA ILE A 3 12.71 -5.62 2.68
C ILE A 3 12.31 -7.10 2.57
N MET A 4 11.22 -7.46 3.21
CA MET A 4 10.74 -8.83 3.26
C MET A 4 9.23 -8.90 3.01
N PRO A 5 8.77 -9.89 2.25
CA PRO A 5 7.34 -10.20 2.23
C PRO A 5 6.88 -10.62 3.62
N VAL A 6 5.66 -10.24 3.99
CA VAL A 6 5.12 -10.61 5.30
C VAL A 6 4.78 -12.09 5.33
N THR A 7 5.21 -12.75 6.39
CA THR A 7 4.84 -14.13 6.71
C THR A 7 4.25 -14.17 8.11
N GLU A 8 3.68 -15.31 8.50
CA GLU A 8 3.04 -15.44 9.81
C GLU A 8 3.92 -14.99 10.98
N PRO A 9 5.23 -15.32 11.06
CA PRO A 9 6.07 -14.83 12.14
C PRO A 9 6.24 -13.31 12.21
N LEU A 10 5.95 -12.59 11.12
CA LEU A 10 6.10 -11.14 11.04
C LEU A 10 4.78 -10.39 11.28
N LEU A 11 3.73 -11.11 11.64
CA LEU A 11 2.39 -10.55 11.77
C LEU A 11 2.33 -9.42 12.80
N ALA A 12 3.00 -9.58 13.94
CA ALA A 12 3.01 -8.55 14.99
C ALA A 12 3.67 -7.25 14.52
N ASP A 13 4.78 -7.33 13.80
CA ASP A 13 5.46 -6.17 13.24
C ASP A 13 4.57 -5.45 12.23
N TRP A 14 3.92 -6.19 11.38
CA TRP A 14 2.99 -5.63 10.39
C TRP A 14 1.81 -4.95 11.08
N LEU A 15 1.20 -5.60 12.07
CA LEU A 15 0.08 -5.02 12.83
C LEU A 15 0.46 -3.68 13.45
N GLN A 16 1.63 -3.60 14.05
CA GLN A 16 2.12 -2.40 14.72
C GLN A 16 2.17 -1.20 13.76
N LEU A 17 2.68 -1.42 12.55
CA LEU A 17 2.75 -0.37 11.53
C LEU A 17 1.38 -0.08 10.91
N ARG A 18 0.55 -1.12 10.76
CA ARG A 18 -0.80 -0.96 10.21
C ARG A 18 -1.68 -0.09 11.09
N ILE A 19 -1.58 -0.24 12.40
CA ILE A 19 -2.32 0.58 13.36
C ILE A 19 -1.89 2.05 13.26
N LEU A 20 -0.61 2.32 13.01
CA LEU A 20 -0.13 3.69 12.83
C LEU A 20 -0.69 4.33 11.55
N LEU A 21 -0.86 3.56 10.50
CA LEU A 21 -1.43 4.06 9.24
C LEU A 21 -2.96 4.22 9.32
N TRP A 22 -3.64 3.25 9.93
CA TRP A 22 -5.10 3.22 10.02
C TRP A 22 -5.54 3.02 11.47
N PRO A 23 -5.44 4.04 12.32
CA PRO A 23 -5.69 3.90 13.77
C PRO A 23 -7.15 3.62 14.15
N ASP A 24 -8.09 3.94 13.26
CA ASP A 24 -9.52 3.84 13.58
C ASP A 24 -10.12 2.45 13.34
N HIS A 25 -9.29 1.46 12.97
CA HIS A 25 -9.79 0.14 12.55
C HIS A 25 -9.11 -1.01 13.31
N GLU A 26 -8.78 -0.82 14.59
CA GLU A 26 -8.00 -1.79 15.36
C GLU A 26 -8.59 -3.21 15.36
N ASP A 27 -9.90 -3.34 15.56
CA ASP A 27 -10.56 -4.65 15.64
C ASP A 27 -10.60 -5.37 14.28
N ALA A 28 -10.50 -4.64 13.20
CA ALA A 28 -10.59 -5.20 11.85
C ALA A 28 -9.24 -5.65 11.28
N HIS A 29 -8.13 -5.19 11.87
CA HIS A 29 -6.80 -5.44 11.29
C HIS A 29 -6.44 -6.93 11.17
N LEU A 30 -6.45 -7.66 12.26
CA LEU A 30 -5.97 -9.05 12.24
C LEU A 30 -6.77 -9.94 11.29
N PRO A 31 -8.12 -9.92 11.30
CA PRO A 31 -8.87 -10.73 10.33
C PRO A 31 -8.55 -10.37 8.88
N GLU A 32 -8.42 -9.08 8.59
CA GLU A 32 -8.09 -8.63 7.24
C GLU A 32 -6.68 -9.03 6.84
N MET A 33 -5.71 -8.87 7.73
CA MET A 33 -4.32 -9.25 7.49
C MET A 33 -4.20 -10.74 7.17
N ARG A 34 -4.91 -11.59 7.91
CA ARG A 34 -4.89 -13.04 7.65
C ARG A 34 -5.50 -13.37 6.30
N ARG A 35 -6.58 -12.68 5.91
CA ARG A 35 -7.16 -12.83 4.57
C ARG A 35 -6.18 -12.43 3.49
N LEU A 36 -5.51 -11.30 3.67
CA LEU A 36 -4.56 -10.78 2.67
C LEU A 36 -3.39 -11.76 2.43
N LEU A 37 -2.90 -12.39 3.48
CA LEU A 37 -1.80 -13.35 3.35
C LEU A 37 -2.17 -14.58 2.50
N GLU A 38 -3.46 -14.87 2.37
CA GLU A 38 -3.95 -16.01 1.57
C GLU A 38 -4.30 -15.62 0.13
N GLN A 39 -4.26 -14.32 -0.19
CA GLN A 39 -4.66 -13.83 -1.50
C GLN A 39 -3.47 -13.79 -2.47
N PRO A 40 -3.56 -14.49 -3.63
CA PRO A 40 -2.44 -14.52 -4.56
C PRO A 40 -2.21 -13.20 -5.32
N TYR A 41 -3.20 -12.30 -5.31
CA TYR A 41 -3.13 -11.02 -6.01
C TYR A 41 -2.85 -9.86 -5.09
N THR A 42 -2.29 -10.12 -3.91
CA THR A 42 -1.88 -9.07 -2.96
C THR A 42 -0.43 -9.27 -2.57
N LEU A 43 0.20 -8.16 -2.20
CA LEU A 43 1.59 -8.15 -1.75
C LEU A 43 1.67 -7.31 -0.49
N GLN A 44 2.31 -7.85 0.54
CA GLN A 44 2.56 -7.16 1.78
C GLN A 44 4.06 -7.18 2.04
N LEU A 45 4.65 -6.01 2.23
CA LEU A 45 6.09 -5.85 2.45
C LEU A 45 6.36 -5.15 3.76
N LEU A 46 7.43 -5.57 4.43
CA LEU A 46 7.99 -4.87 5.58
C LEU A 46 9.44 -4.51 5.29
N SER A 47 9.86 -3.35 5.77
CA SER A 47 11.25 -2.93 5.73
C SER A 47 11.81 -2.93 7.15
N TYR A 48 13.02 -3.47 7.30
CA TYR A 48 13.72 -3.57 8.58
C TYR A 48 15.03 -2.79 8.54
N ASN A 49 15.37 -2.16 9.66
CA ASN A 49 16.68 -1.52 9.81
C ASN A 49 17.74 -2.55 10.22
N ASP A 50 18.97 -2.08 10.44
CA ASP A 50 20.09 -2.97 10.79
C ASP A 50 19.94 -3.59 12.19
N GLN A 51 19.09 -3.02 13.05
CA GLN A 51 18.76 -3.56 14.35
C GLN A 51 17.55 -4.50 14.31
N GLN A 52 17.10 -4.88 13.12
CA GLN A 52 15.97 -5.78 12.90
C GLN A 52 14.65 -5.23 13.44
N GLN A 53 14.48 -3.89 13.42
CA GLN A 53 13.23 -3.24 13.76
C GLN A 53 12.45 -2.96 12.48
N ALA A 54 11.15 -3.23 12.49
CA ALA A 54 10.28 -2.90 11.36
C ALA A 54 10.07 -1.39 11.33
N ILE A 55 10.45 -0.76 10.21
CA ILE A 55 10.45 0.69 10.06
C ILE A 55 9.45 1.18 9.00
N ALA A 56 8.95 0.29 8.17
CA ALA A 56 8.00 0.66 7.12
C ALA A 56 7.20 -0.54 6.67
N MET A 57 6.02 -0.27 6.13
CA MET A 57 5.17 -1.29 5.52
C MET A 57 4.59 -0.77 4.21
N LEU A 58 4.26 -1.70 3.33
CA LEU A 58 3.52 -1.40 2.11
C LEU A 58 2.54 -2.55 1.84
N GLU A 59 1.32 -2.20 1.42
CA GLU A 59 0.32 -3.15 0.93
C GLU A 59 -0.10 -2.76 -0.47
N ALA A 60 -0.12 -3.73 -1.36
CA ALA A 60 -0.51 -3.54 -2.75
C ALA A 60 -1.37 -4.72 -3.22
N SER A 61 -2.10 -4.49 -4.30
CA SER A 61 -2.93 -5.52 -4.92
C SER A 61 -2.87 -5.43 -6.42
N ILE A 62 -3.32 -6.48 -7.09
CA ILE A 62 -3.57 -6.47 -8.53
C ILE A 62 -5.08 -6.39 -8.70
N ARG A 63 -5.54 -5.39 -9.43
CA ARG A 63 -6.96 -5.18 -9.67
C ARG A 63 -7.30 -5.46 -11.13
N TYR A 64 -8.31 -6.27 -11.34
CA TYR A 64 -8.76 -6.66 -12.68
C TYR A 64 -9.95 -5.83 -13.12
N GLU A 65 -10.73 -5.26 -12.19
CA GLU A 65 -11.83 -4.37 -12.51
C GLU A 65 -11.27 -2.97 -12.81
N TYR A 66 -12.06 -2.17 -13.51
CA TYR A 66 -11.65 -0.82 -13.88
C TYR A 66 -11.26 0.02 -12.65
N VAL A 67 -10.12 0.67 -12.73
CA VAL A 67 -9.64 1.62 -11.75
C VAL A 67 -9.65 3.01 -12.36
N ASN A 68 -10.27 3.96 -11.67
CA ASN A 68 -10.36 5.35 -12.14
C ASN A 68 -8.98 5.90 -12.49
N GLY A 69 -8.90 6.53 -13.65
CA GLY A 69 -7.66 7.16 -14.12
C GLY A 69 -6.70 6.24 -14.84
N THR A 70 -7.02 4.95 -14.98
CA THR A 70 -6.19 4.00 -15.70
C THR A 70 -6.81 3.62 -17.04
N GLN A 71 -5.99 3.07 -17.95
CA GLN A 71 -6.39 2.72 -19.31
C GLN A 71 -6.22 1.23 -19.62
N THR A 72 -5.65 0.47 -18.71
CA THR A 72 -5.34 -0.95 -18.90
C THR A 72 -5.92 -1.80 -17.78
N SER A 73 -5.90 -3.12 -17.96
CA SER A 73 -6.27 -4.09 -16.93
C SER A 73 -5.48 -5.37 -17.17
N PRO A 74 -4.96 -6.01 -16.14
CA PRO A 74 -5.00 -5.58 -14.73
C PRO A 74 -4.05 -4.42 -14.45
N VAL A 75 -4.24 -3.76 -13.31
CA VAL A 75 -3.33 -2.73 -12.83
C VAL A 75 -2.89 -3.06 -11.40
N ALA A 76 -1.67 -2.65 -11.05
CA ALA A 76 -1.25 -2.68 -9.66
C ALA A 76 -1.90 -1.51 -8.92
N PHE A 77 -2.22 -1.71 -7.64
CA PHE A 77 -2.84 -0.69 -6.81
C PHE A 77 -2.13 -0.59 -5.46
N LEU A 78 -1.74 0.62 -5.08
CA LEU A 78 -1.14 0.89 -3.78
C LEU A 78 -2.28 1.05 -2.76
N GLU A 79 -2.43 0.07 -1.88
CA GLU A 79 -3.48 0.08 -0.86
C GLU A 79 -3.08 0.91 0.35
N GLY A 80 -1.80 0.86 0.72
CA GLY A 80 -1.29 1.66 1.83
C GLY A 80 0.22 1.58 1.93
N ILE A 81 0.82 2.63 2.46
CA ILE A 81 2.25 2.69 2.72
C ILE A 81 2.48 3.56 3.96
N TYR A 82 3.34 3.08 4.85
CA TYR A 82 3.70 3.83 6.04
C TYR A 82 5.19 3.65 6.33
N VAL A 83 5.86 4.78 6.55
CA VAL A 83 7.27 4.81 6.96
C VAL A 83 7.32 5.55 8.28
N LEU A 84 7.99 4.98 9.29
CA LEU A 84 8.18 5.68 10.57
C LEU A 84 8.82 7.05 10.33
N PRO A 85 8.38 8.08 11.06
CA PRO A 85 8.83 9.46 10.80
C PRO A 85 10.35 9.63 10.71
N GLU A 86 11.12 8.99 11.59
CA GLU A 86 12.57 9.11 11.61
C GLU A 86 13.27 8.48 10.40
N TYR A 87 12.57 7.66 9.61
CA TYR A 87 13.12 7.01 8.42
C TYR A 87 12.59 7.59 7.12
N ARG A 88 11.80 8.67 7.20
CA ARG A 88 11.28 9.33 6.00
C ARG A 88 12.40 10.10 5.29
N ARG A 89 12.21 10.31 3.98
CA ARG A 89 13.17 11.01 3.11
C ARG A 89 14.52 10.30 2.99
N SER A 90 14.55 8.99 3.24
CA SER A 90 15.77 8.18 3.15
C SER A 90 15.69 7.14 2.02
N GLY A 91 14.66 7.21 1.16
CA GLY A 91 14.52 6.30 0.03
C GLY A 91 13.78 5.01 0.34
N VAL A 92 13.30 4.81 1.56
CA VAL A 92 12.60 3.58 1.96
C VAL A 92 11.33 3.38 1.12
N ALA A 93 10.50 4.41 1.03
CA ALA A 93 9.25 4.34 0.26
C ALA A 93 9.52 4.06 -1.21
N THR A 94 10.52 4.73 -1.79
CA THR A 94 10.90 4.52 -3.19
C THR A 94 11.31 3.07 -3.45
N THR A 95 12.10 2.49 -2.55
CA THR A 95 12.53 1.10 -2.69
C THR A 95 11.36 0.13 -2.57
N LEU A 96 10.43 0.39 -1.65
CA LEU A 96 9.23 -0.43 -1.50
C LEU A 96 8.36 -0.38 -2.75
N VAL A 97 8.12 0.81 -3.28
CA VAL A 97 7.34 1.00 -4.51
C VAL A 97 7.99 0.29 -5.69
N GLN A 98 9.31 0.37 -5.79
CA GLN A 98 10.05 -0.33 -6.85
C GLN A 98 9.81 -1.84 -6.80
N GLN A 99 9.77 -2.42 -5.62
CA GLN A 99 9.49 -3.86 -5.49
C GLN A 99 8.07 -4.22 -5.91
N VAL A 100 7.11 -3.35 -5.66
CA VAL A 100 5.74 -3.56 -6.16
C VAL A 100 5.72 -3.54 -7.68
N GLU A 101 6.42 -2.59 -8.30
CA GLU A 101 6.48 -2.50 -9.76
C GLU A 101 7.07 -3.76 -10.37
N ASP A 102 8.13 -4.29 -9.77
CA ASP A 102 8.75 -5.54 -10.23
C ASP A 102 7.79 -6.73 -10.07
N TRP A 103 7.10 -6.80 -8.95
CA TRP A 103 6.11 -7.85 -8.70
C TRP A 103 4.94 -7.76 -9.69
N ALA A 104 4.47 -6.55 -9.96
CA ALA A 104 3.33 -6.32 -10.84
C ALA A 104 3.60 -6.75 -12.29
N LYS A 105 4.86 -6.71 -12.71
CA LYS A 105 5.24 -7.16 -14.06
C LYS A 105 4.92 -8.64 -14.28
N GLN A 106 4.91 -9.44 -13.23
CA GLN A 106 4.55 -10.87 -13.32
C GLN A 106 3.08 -11.06 -13.73
N PHE A 107 2.26 -10.04 -13.52
CA PHE A 107 0.85 -10.05 -13.88
C PHE A 107 0.58 -9.23 -15.16
N SER A 108 1.64 -8.85 -15.86
CA SER A 108 1.57 -8.05 -17.10
C SER A 108 0.97 -6.65 -16.88
N CYS A 109 1.10 -6.11 -15.66
CA CYS A 109 0.66 -4.74 -15.37
C CYS A 109 1.63 -3.74 -15.98
N THR A 110 1.07 -2.67 -16.57
CA THR A 110 1.83 -1.54 -17.11
C THR A 110 1.46 -0.23 -16.41
N GLU A 111 0.49 -0.27 -15.51
CA GLU A 111 0.08 0.90 -14.72
C GLU A 111 0.03 0.55 -13.24
N PHE A 112 0.41 1.53 -12.42
CA PHE A 112 0.38 1.43 -10.96
C PHE A 112 -0.47 2.60 -10.46
N ALA A 113 -1.63 2.31 -9.89
CA ALA A 113 -2.59 3.30 -9.45
C ALA A 113 -2.64 3.39 -7.93
N SER A 114 -3.23 4.46 -7.44
CA SER A 114 -3.46 4.67 -6.02
C SER A 114 -4.56 5.69 -5.85
N ASP A 115 -5.01 5.89 -4.62
CA ASP A 115 -5.92 6.97 -4.29
C ASP A 115 -5.58 7.55 -2.92
N ALA A 116 -6.15 8.72 -2.65
CA ALA A 116 -6.04 9.38 -1.36
C ALA A 116 -7.25 10.31 -1.21
N ALA A 117 -7.64 10.56 0.03
CA ALA A 117 -8.69 11.54 0.30
C ALA A 117 -8.29 12.90 -0.26
N ILE A 118 -9.26 13.64 -0.79
CA ILE A 118 -9.01 14.90 -1.47
C ILE A 118 -8.34 15.94 -0.57
N ASP A 119 -8.57 15.87 0.73
CA ASP A 119 -8.01 16.80 1.71
C ASP A 119 -6.70 16.29 2.34
N ASN A 120 -6.24 15.09 1.98
CA ASN A 120 -4.99 14.52 2.50
C ASN A 120 -3.81 15.00 1.67
N THR A 121 -3.44 16.28 1.86
CA THR A 121 -2.39 16.92 1.07
C THR A 121 -1.00 16.33 1.32
N ILE A 122 -0.76 15.77 2.52
CA ILE A 122 0.48 15.09 2.83
C ILE A 122 0.64 13.84 1.95
N SER A 123 -0.43 13.06 1.83
CA SER A 123 -0.43 11.88 0.95
C SER A 123 -0.25 12.27 -0.52
N HIS A 124 -0.88 13.38 -0.96
CA HIS A 124 -0.70 13.87 -2.33
C HIS A 124 0.77 14.17 -2.62
N ALA A 125 1.45 14.84 -1.69
CA ALA A 125 2.86 15.18 -1.85
C ALA A 125 3.73 13.92 -1.90
N MET A 126 3.43 12.93 -1.06
CA MET A 126 4.13 11.64 -1.04
C MET A 126 3.97 10.91 -2.38
N HIS A 127 2.73 10.86 -2.90
CA HIS A 127 2.47 10.21 -4.19
C HIS A 127 3.27 10.86 -5.33
N ARG A 128 3.31 12.20 -5.37
CA ARG A 128 4.09 12.90 -6.40
C ARG A 128 5.59 12.60 -6.26
N ALA A 129 6.09 12.57 -5.03
CA ALA A 129 7.50 12.26 -4.77
C ALA A 129 7.86 10.83 -5.21
N LEU A 130 6.90 9.91 -5.18
CA LEU A 130 7.10 8.52 -5.62
C LEU A 130 6.88 8.34 -7.13
N GLY A 131 6.54 9.39 -7.85
CA GLY A 131 6.37 9.35 -9.31
C GLY A 131 4.94 9.17 -9.78
N PHE A 132 3.96 9.14 -8.88
CA PHE A 132 2.56 9.11 -9.27
C PHE A 132 2.11 10.48 -9.76
N GLN A 133 1.23 10.48 -10.75
CA GLN A 133 0.60 11.69 -11.27
C GLN A 133 -0.88 11.68 -10.94
N GLU A 134 -1.41 12.82 -10.50
CA GLU A 134 -2.85 12.95 -10.28
C GLU A 134 -3.58 12.80 -11.61
N THR A 135 -4.60 11.95 -11.65
CA THR A 135 -5.39 11.69 -12.86
C THR A 135 -6.75 12.34 -12.80
N GLU A 136 -7.53 12.07 -11.74
CA GLU A 136 -8.87 12.63 -11.62
C GLU A 136 -9.31 12.69 -10.16
N ARG A 137 -10.32 13.50 -9.90
CA ARG A 137 -10.95 13.61 -8.59
C ARG A 137 -12.38 13.14 -8.71
N VAL A 138 -12.82 12.33 -7.74
CA VAL A 138 -14.16 11.75 -7.77
C VAL A 138 -14.91 12.07 -6.49
N VAL A 139 -16.24 12.08 -6.60
CA VAL A 139 -17.14 12.21 -5.46
C VAL A 139 -17.93 10.90 -5.35
N TYR A 140 -17.94 10.32 -4.16
CA TYR A 140 -18.63 9.07 -3.91
C TYR A 140 -20.01 9.35 -3.33
N PHE A 141 -21.01 8.62 -3.82
CA PHE A 141 -22.39 8.71 -3.34
C PHE A 141 -22.86 7.35 -2.88
N LYS A 142 -23.70 7.32 -1.87
CA LYS A 142 -24.38 6.09 -1.48
C LYS A 142 -25.83 6.40 -1.10
N LYS A 143 -26.70 5.37 -1.20
CA LYS A 143 -28.07 5.43 -0.73
C LYS A 143 -28.37 4.15 0.02
N LYS A 144 -28.97 4.28 1.20
CA LYS A 144 -29.41 3.12 1.96
C LYS A 144 -30.66 2.55 1.32
N ILE A 145 -30.71 1.25 1.18
CA ILE A 145 -31.90 0.56 0.66
C ILE A 145 -32.69 0.06 1.87
N SER A 146 -33.97 0.45 1.94
CA SER A 146 -34.86 0.10 3.04
C SER A 146 -35.75 -1.11 2.68
#